data_8cad9f972b3f05e0186b5b997f356781
#
_entry.id   8cad9f972b3f05e0186b5b997f356781
#
_cell.length_a   1.000
_cell.length_b   1.000
_cell.length_c   1.000
_cell.angle_alpha   90.00
_cell.angle_beta   90.00
_cell.angle_gamma   90.00
#
_symmetry.space_group_name_H-M   'P 1'
#
loop_
_entity.id
_entity.type
_entity.pdbx_description
1 polymer ?
#
loop_
_entity_poly.entity_id
_entity_poly.type
_entity_poly.pdbx_seq_one_letter_code
_entity_poly.pdbx_strand_id
1 'polypeptide(L)'
;LLGYENSVRIHSASAWTFMGLALLSIFWMFVTRQYVNFIPSRANLKEQINYYMSGIFKGEVHPIRKSLFNKLNPLQKLVYFGLLIFIFPVQIFTGIAYMYYHYPQNPIDAKGFEIAVYTHTLGAFMVVAFIIVHVYMITTGNTIATNLRAMISGYEKEEDHEPKVENKENQENNIVNESNEA
;
A
#
# COMPACT_ATOMS: atom_id res chain seq x y z
N LEU A 1 -25.80 -19.10 6.08
CA LEU A 1 -25.35 -18.40 4.85
C LEU A 1 -26.32 -17.25 4.59
N LEU A 2 -25.81 -16.05 4.40
CA LEU A 2 -26.58 -14.87 4.04
C LEU A 2 -27.24 -15.11 2.67
N GLY A 3 -28.57 -14.94 2.60
CA GLY A 3 -29.29 -15.00 1.32
C GLY A 3 -28.85 -13.90 0.36
N TYR A 4 -29.06 -14.07 -0.95
CA TYR A 4 -28.65 -13.12 -1.99
C TYR A 4 -29.06 -11.66 -1.66
N GLU A 5 -30.32 -11.43 -1.30
CA GLU A 5 -30.84 -10.10 -0.98
C GLU A 5 -30.09 -9.43 0.19
N ASN A 6 -29.79 -10.19 1.24
CA ASN A 6 -29.04 -9.65 2.40
C ASN A 6 -27.60 -9.31 2.01
N SER A 7 -26.97 -10.13 1.16
CA SER A 7 -25.63 -9.87 0.65
C SER A 7 -25.58 -8.57 -0.16
N VAL A 8 -26.56 -8.34 -1.04
CA VAL A 8 -26.68 -7.10 -1.83
C VAL A 8 -26.92 -5.88 -0.92
N ARG A 9 -27.78 -6.00 0.08
CA ARG A 9 -28.05 -4.90 1.04
C ARG A 9 -26.80 -4.53 1.82
N ILE A 10 -26.06 -5.52 2.34
CA ILE A 10 -24.82 -5.29 3.09
C ILE A 10 -23.77 -4.66 2.18
N HIS A 11 -23.60 -5.18 0.95
CA HIS A 11 -22.67 -4.63 -0.01
C HIS A 11 -23.00 -3.17 -0.32
N SER A 12 -24.26 -2.85 -0.64
CA SER A 12 -24.68 -1.48 -0.95
C SER A 12 -24.51 -0.54 0.23
N ALA A 13 -24.89 -0.93 1.45
CA ALA A 13 -24.69 -0.13 2.63
C ALA A 13 -23.21 0.14 2.90
N SER A 14 -22.37 -0.88 2.77
CA SER A 14 -20.91 -0.75 2.92
C SER A 14 -20.32 0.16 1.84
N ALA A 15 -20.81 0.07 0.59
CA ALA A 15 -20.35 0.91 -0.51
C ALA A 15 -20.68 2.39 -0.28
N TRP A 16 -21.90 2.72 0.16
CA TRP A 16 -22.28 4.10 0.50
C TRP A 16 -21.46 4.65 1.67
N THR A 17 -21.25 3.83 2.70
CA THR A 17 -20.39 4.20 3.84
C THR A 17 -18.96 4.45 3.39
N PHE A 18 -18.41 3.57 2.56
CA PHE A 18 -17.06 3.72 1.99
C PHE A 18 -16.94 5.01 1.16
N MET A 19 -17.92 5.31 0.30
CA MET A 19 -17.90 6.54 -0.50
C MET A 19 -17.93 7.80 0.37
N GLY A 20 -18.77 7.81 1.42
CA GLY A 20 -18.81 8.91 2.38
C GLY A 20 -17.46 9.12 3.09
N LEU A 21 -16.86 8.04 3.59
CA LEU A 21 -15.54 8.09 4.23
C LEU A 21 -14.44 8.49 3.24
N ALA A 22 -14.51 8.04 2.00
CA ALA A 22 -13.55 8.42 0.96
C ALA A 22 -13.60 9.92 0.66
N LEU A 23 -14.80 10.49 0.54
CA LEU A 23 -14.99 11.95 0.34
C LEU A 23 -14.43 12.75 1.52
N LEU A 24 -14.72 12.34 2.76
CA LEU A 24 -14.16 12.97 3.96
C LEU A 24 -12.64 12.87 4.01
N SER A 25 -12.09 11.72 3.65
CA SER A 25 -10.64 11.48 3.62
C SER A 25 -9.96 12.34 2.55
N ILE A 26 -10.55 12.45 1.36
CA ILE A 26 -10.07 13.31 0.27
C ILE A 26 -10.10 14.77 0.73
N PHE A 27 -11.22 15.22 1.29
CA PHE A 27 -11.34 16.58 1.82
C PHE A 27 -10.24 16.87 2.85
N TRP A 28 -10.07 16.00 3.85
CA TRP A 28 -9.03 16.13 4.87
C TRP A 28 -7.62 16.17 4.27
N MET A 29 -7.35 15.30 3.31
CA MET A 29 -6.06 15.21 2.62
C MET A 29 -5.72 16.51 1.88
N PHE A 30 -6.71 17.17 1.26
CA PHE A 30 -6.51 18.47 0.61
C PHE A 30 -6.32 19.60 1.62
N VAL A 31 -7.14 19.68 2.66
CA VAL A 31 -7.05 20.73 3.70
C VAL A 31 -5.70 20.66 4.42
N THR A 32 -5.21 19.46 4.73
CA THR A 32 -3.94 19.25 5.43
C THR A 32 -2.73 19.17 4.50
N ARG A 33 -2.92 19.28 3.19
CA ARG A 33 -1.89 19.12 2.14
C ARG A 33 -1.16 17.77 2.19
N GLN A 34 -1.72 16.77 2.82
CA GLN A 34 -1.11 15.44 2.92
C GLN A 34 -1.06 14.68 1.58
N TYR A 35 -1.80 15.12 0.56
CA TYR A 35 -1.75 14.54 -0.78
C TYR A 35 -0.33 14.48 -1.38
N VAL A 36 0.56 15.39 -0.97
CA VAL A 36 1.97 15.41 -1.40
C VAL A 36 2.69 14.11 -1.04
N ASN A 37 2.32 13.47 0.08
CA ASN A 37 2.91 12.20 0.52
C ASN A 37 2.56 11.02 -0.39
N PHE A 38 1.49 11.13 -1.18
CA PHE A 38 1.01 10.08 -2.08
C PHE A 38 1.52 10.23 -3.51
N ILE A 39 2.18 11.35 -3.85
CA ILE A 39 2.74 11.56 -5.18
C ILE A 39 3.92 10.61 -5.38
N PRO A 40 3.88 9.74 -6.42
CA PRO A 40 4.93 8.77 -6.67
C PRO A 40 6.27 9.45 -6.97
N SER A 41 7.34 8.93 -6.38
CA SER A 41 8.71 9.31 -6.70
C SER A 41 9.39 8.15 -7.43
N ARG A 42 10.13 8.46 -8.49
CA ARG A 42 10.91 7.46 -9.23
C ARG A 42 12.24 7.11 -8.56
N ALA A 43 12.65 7.91 -7.55
CA ALA A 43 13.88 7.66 -6.83
C ALA A 43 13.82 6.31 -6.10
N ASN A 44 14.85 5.50 -6.27
CA ASN A 44 15.05 4.21 -5.59
C ASN A 44 13.92 3.17 -5.76
N LEU A 45 13.02 3.36 -6.76
CA LEU A 45 11.90 2.44 -6.98
C LEU A 45 12.40 1.05 -7.42
N LYS A 46 13.42 0.98 -8.29
CA LYS A 46 14.00 -0.29 -8.75
C LYS A 46 14.67 -1.06 -7.61
N GLU A 47 15.41 -0.36 -6.75
CA GLU A 47 16.08 -0.94 -5.59
C GLU A 47 15.07 -1.52 -4.61
N GLN A 48 13.96 -0.81 -4.40
CA GLN A 48 12.88 -1.33 -3.57
C GLN A 48 12.17 -2.54 -4.16
N ILE A 49 11.86 -2.53 -5.45
CA ILE A 49 11.25 -3.69 -6.11
C ILE A 49 12.17 -4.91 -5.96
N ASN A 50 13.47 -4.76 -6.22
CA ASN A 50 14.44 -5.84 -6.04
C ASN A 50 14.51 -6.32 -4.59
N TYR A 51 14.46 -5.40 -3.62
CA TYR A 51 14.44 -5.75 -2.20
C TYR A 51 13.22 -6.60 -1.85
N TYR A 52 12.01 -6.19 -2.27
CA TYR A 52 10.78 -6.96 -1.97
C TYR A 52 10.68 -8.27 -2.74
N MET A 53 11.30 -8.38 -3.92
CA MET A 53 11.30 -9.62 -4.70
C MET A 53 12.35 -10.63 -4.24
N SER A 54 13.50 -10.18 -3.76
CA SER A 54 14.61 -11.08 -3.42
C SER A 54 15.35 -10.70 -2.14
N GLY A 55 15.51 -9.42 -1.82
CA GLY A 55 16.30 -8.94 -0.69
C GLY A 55 15.73 -9.35 0.66
N ILE A 56 14.41 -9.33 0.83
CA ILE A 56 13.72 -9.82 2.05
C ILE A 56 14.12 -11.29 2.37
N PHE A 57 14.12 -12.15 1.35
CA PHE A 57 14.45 -13.57 1.52
C PHE A 57 15.94 -13.80 1.79
N LYS A 58 16.79 -12.84 1.44
CA LYS A 58 18.25 -12.87 1.67
C LYS A 58 18.67 -12.17 2.95
N GLY A 59 17.73 -11.56 3.69
CA GLY A 59 18.02 -10.80 4.90
C GLY A 59 18.79 -9.49 4.64
N GLU A 60 18.68 -8.92 3.43
CA GLU A 60 19.31 -7.64 3.11
C GLU A 60 18.69 -6.50 3.93
N VAL A 61 19.48 -5.46 4.20
CA VAL A 61 19.00 -4.28 4.94
C VAL A 61 18.05 -3.48 4.04
N HIS A 62 16.96 -2.96 4.62
CA HIS A 62 15.98 -2.18 3.87
C HIS A 62 16.63 -0.93 3.25
N PRO A 63 16.53 -0.71 1.92
CA PRO A 63 17.28 0.31 1.20
C PRO A 63 16.89 1.75 1.57
N ILE A 64 15.73 1.95 2.21
CA ILE A 64 15.22 3.29 2.53
C ILE A 64 14.85 3.38 4.00
N ARG A 65 15.41 4.38 4.68
CA ARG A 65 15.02 4.73 6.05
C ARG A 65 13.76 5.59 6.02
N LYS A 66 12.81 5.29 6.88
CA LYS A 66 11.65 6.15 7.12
C LYS A 66 12.13 7.46 7.77
N SER A 67 11.56 8.58 7.38
CA SER A 67 11.82 9.87 7.99
C SER A 67 10.51 10.58 8.32
N LEU A 68 10.54 11.55 9.21
CA LEU A 68 9.35 12.35 9.59
C LEU A 68 8.67 13.00 8.37
N PHE A 69 9.44 13.32 7.32
CA PHE A 69 8.94 13.94 6.09
C PHE A 69 8.61 12.93 4.99
N ASN A 70 9.04 11.68 5.11
CA ASN A 70 8.85 10.62 4.11
C ASN A 70 8.25 9.38 4.76
N LYS A 71 6.97 9.49 5.12
CA LYS A 71 6.22 8.45 5.84
C LYS A 71 5.98 7.19 5.00
N LEU A 72 5.88 7.35 3.67
CA LEU A 72 5.63 6.27 2.72
C LEU A 72 6.86 6.02 1.87
N ASN A 73 7.20 4.77 1.66
CA ASN A 73 8.26 4.42 0.72
C ASN A 73 7.78 4.55 -0.74
N PRO A 74 8.68 4.67 -1.74
CA PRO A 74 8.30 4.89 -3.14
C PRO A 74 7.34 3.84 -3.71
N LEU A 75 7.49 2.57 -3.32
CA LEU A 75 6.59 1.50 -3.76
C LEU A 75 5.20 1.65 -3.15
N GLN A 76 5.12 1.98 -1.86
CA GLN A 76 3.84 2.28 -1.21
C GLN A 76 3.15 3.48 -1.85
N LYS A 77 3.89 4.57 -2.15
CA LYS A 77 3.33 5.74 -2.85
C LYS A 77 2.74 5.35 -4.19
N LEU A 78 3.44 4.54 -4.98
CA LEU A 78 2.97 4.09 -6.28
C LEU A 78 1.69 3.26 -6.18
N VAL A 79 1.64 2.30 -5.26
CA VAL A 79 0.48 1.42 -5.05
C VAL A 79 -0.72 2.22 -4.55
N TYR A 80 -0.55 3.07 -3.53
CA TYR A 80 -1.65 3.89 -3.02
C TYR A 80 -2.15 4.91 -4.04
N PHE A 81 -1.25 5.51 -4.81
CA PHE A 81 -1.64 6.39 -5.91
C PHE A 81 -2.47 5.64 -6.96
N GLY A 82 -2.05 4.43 -7.35
CA GLY A 82 -2.79 3.58 -8.28
C GLY A 82 -4.19 3.22 -7.75
N LEU A 83 -4.30 2.87 -6.46
CA LEU A 83 -5.59 2.60 -5.83
C LEU A 83 -6.51 3.84 -5.84
N LEU A 84 -5.98 5.01 -5.43
CA LEU A 84 -6.77 6.24 -5.30
C LEU A 84 -7.22 6.80 -6.66
N ILE A 85 -6.37 6.72 -7.68
CA ILE A 85 -6.63 7.38 -8.97
C ILE A 85 -7.29 6.45 -9.99
N PHE A 86 -7.06 5.13 -9.91
CA PHE A 86 -7.60 4.19 -10.88
C PHE A 86 -8.61 3.23 -10.26
N ILE A 87 -8.22 2.46 -9.25
CA ILE A 87 -9.05 1.35 -8.77
C ILE A 87 -10.32 1.85 -8.08
N PHE A 88 -10.22 2.76 -7.12
CA PHE A 88 -11.39 3.24 -6.39
C PHE A 88 -12.36 4.03 -7.27
N PRO A 89 -11.95 4.98 -8.12
CA PRO A 89 -12.87 5.61 -9.04
C PRO A 89 -13.58 4.62 -9.98
N VAL A 90 -12.84 3.67 -10.56
CA VAL A 90 -13.42 2.63 -11.41
C VAL A 90 -14.46 1.81 -10.64
N GLN A 91 -14.14 1.38 -9.41
CA GLN A 91 -15.08 0.63 -8.57
C GLN A 91 -16.34 1.43 -8.23
N ILE A 92 -16.21 2.71 -7.90
CA ILE A 92 -17.34 3.58 -7.59
C ILE A 92 -18.22 3.78 -8.82
N PHE A 93 -17.64 4.17 -9.96
CA PHE A 93 -18.41 4.45 -11.16
C PHE A 93 -19.09 3.20 -11.73
N THR A 94 -18.41 2.06 -11.76
CA THR A 94 -19.00 0.80 -12.23
C THR A 94 -20.05 0.26 -11.27
N GLY A 95 -19.88 0.44 -9.96
CA GLY A 95 -20.88 0.08 -8.96
C GLY A 95 -22.14 0.94 -9.06
N ILE A 96 -22.00 2.26 -9.28
CA ILE A 96 -23.12 3.16 -9.52
C ILE A 96 -23.81 2.78 -10.83
N ALA A 97 -23.07 2.50 -11.91
CA ALA A 97 -23.62 2.06 -13.18
C ALA A 97 -24.44 0.78 -13.03
N TYR A 98 -23.92 -0.18 -12.25
CA TYR A 98 -24.64 -1.42 -11.92
C TYR A 98 -25.96 -1.15 -11.19
N MET A 99 -25.98 -0.25 -10.20
CA MET A 99 -27.21 0.15 -9.49
C MET A 99 -28.20 0.83 -10.42
N TYR A 100 -27.73 1.77 -11.25
CA TYR A 100 -28.58 2.54 -12.16
C TYR A 100 -29.26 1.70 -13.22
N TYR A 101 -28.64 0.61 -13.67
CA TYR A 101 -29.19 -0.28 -14.69
C TYR A 101 -30.53 -0.89 -14.29
N HIS A 102 -30.80 -1.04 -13.00
CA HIS A 102 -32.06 -1.60 -12.48
C HIS A 102 -33.22 -0.58 -12.44
N TYR A 103 -32.97 0.69 -12.76
CA TYR A 103 -34.02 1.70 -12.81
C TYR A 103 -34.64 1.80 -14.21
N PRO A 104 -35.99 2.00 -14.33
CA PRO A 104 -36.68 2.02 -15.64
C PRO A 104 -36.19 3.08 -16.62
N GLN A 105 -35.58 4.15 -16.15
CA GLN A 105 -35.11 5.28 -16.96
C GLN A 105 -33.58 5.27 -17.14
N ASN A 106 -32.95 4.12 -16.99
CA ASN A 106 -31.51 4.06 -17.11
C ASN A 106 -31.06 4.31 -18.57
N PRO A 107 -30.01 5.10 -18.81
CA PRO A 107 -29.47 5.35 -20.13
C PRO A 107 -28.46 4.29 -20.60
N ILE A 108 -28.16 3.28 -19.78
CA ILE A 108 -27.11 2.30 -20.02
C ILE A 108 -27.72 1.15 -20.81
N ASP A 109 -27.18 0.85 -21.98
CA ASP A 109 -27.55 -0.33 -22.77
C ASP A 109 -26.99 -1.63 -22.17
N ALA A 110 -27.45 -2.76 -22.70
CA ALA A 110 -27.01 -4.09 -22.20
C ALA A 110 -25.51 -4.31 -22.31
N LYS A 111 -24.88 -3.77 -23.37
CA LYS A 111 -23.43 -3.88 -23.56
C LYS A 111 -22.66 -3.03 -22.57
N GLY A 112 -23.09 -1.81 -22.31
CA GLY A 112 -22.51 -0.93 -21.30
C GLY A 112 -22.63 -1.52 -19.90
N PHE A 113 -23.77 -2.16 -19.60
CA PHE A 113 -23.95 -2.88 -18.35
C PHE A 113 -22.99 -4.07 -18.19
N GLU A 114 -22.85 -4.88 -19.24
CA GLU A 114 -21.91 -6.01 -19.25
C GLU A 114 -20.47 -5.55 -18.96
N ILE A 115 -20.02 -4.50 -19.62
CA ILE A 115 -18.69 -3.91 -19.38
C ILE A 115 -18.55 -3.43 -17.93
N ALA A 116 -19.57 -2.77 -17.38
CA ALA A 116 -19.55 -2.30 -16.00
C ALA A 116 -19.42 -3.47 -15.01
N VAL A 117 -20.17 -4.57 -15.22
CA VAL A 117 -20.14 -5.78 -14.37
C VAL A 117 -18.75 -6.41 -14.39
N TYR A 118 -18.19 -6.65 -15.57
CA TYR A 118 -16.87 -7.28 -15.67
C TYR A 118 -15.78 -6.39 -15.08
N THR A 119 -15.84 -5.09 -15.31
CA THR A 119 -14.86 -4.15 -14.80
C THR A 119 -14.95 -4.04 -13.27
N HIS A 120 -16.16 -3.99 -12.71
CA HIS A 120 -16.39 -3.97 -11.28
C HIS A 120 -15.87 -5.24 -10.60
N THR A 121 -16.15 -6.38 -11.18
CA THR A 121 -15.69 -7.69 -10.68
C THR A 121 -14.16 -7.78 -10.72
N LEU A 122 -13.56 -7.41 -11.85
CA LEU A 122 -12.08 -7.40 -11.97
C LEU A 122 -11.44 -6.49 -10.92
N GLY A 123 -11.98 -5.28 -10.76
CA GLY A 123 -11.48 -4.34 -9.75
C GLY A 123 -11.64 -4.88 -8.31
N ALA A 124 -12.74 -5.62 -8.02
CA ALA A 124 -12.90 -6.28 -6.73
C ALA A 124 -11.81 -7.32 -6.47
N PHE A 125 -11.42 -8.13 -7.44
CA PHE A 125 -10.30 -9.07 -7.32
C PHE A 125 -8.97 -8.33 -7.09
N MET A 126 -8.75 -7.21 -7.76
CA MET A 126 -7.54 -6.38 -7.53
C MET A 126 -7.48 -5.82 -6.11
N VAL A 127 -8.62 -5.36 -5.57
CA VAL A 127 -8.71 -4.90 -4.17
C VAL A 127 -8.44 -6.04 -3.19
N VAL A 128 -9.00 -7.22 -3.41
CA VAL A 128 -8.74 -8.40 -2.56
C VAL A 128 -7.26 -8.79 -2.60
N ALA A 129 -6.65 -8.82 -3.78
CA ALA A 129 -5.22 -9.09 -3.93
C ALA A 129 -4.37 -8.04 -3.17
N PHE A 130 -4.73 -6.76 -3.29
CA PHE A 130 -4.09 -5.70 -2.53
C PHE A 130 -4.21 -5.93 -1.01
N ILE A 131 -5.39 -6.29 -0.50
CA ILE A 131 -5.60 -6.53 0.93
C ILE A 131 -4.73 -7.69 1.42
N ILE A 132 -4.63 -8.78 0.65
CA ILE A 132 -3.78 -9.94 1.00
C ILE A 132 -2.32 -9.51 1.12
N VAL A 133 -1.80 -8.81 0.11
CA VAL A 133 -0.42 -8.30 0.13
C VAL A 133 -0.22 -7.29 1.26
N HIS A 134 -1.20 -6.41 1.50
CA HIS A 134 -1.13 -5.41 2.55
C HIS A 134 -1.07 -6.05 3.95
N VAL A 135 -1.92 -7.04 4.21
CA VAL A 135 -1.89 -7.80 5.48
C VAL A 135 -0.56 -8.53 5.63
N TYR A 136 -0.07 -9.18 4.56
CA TYR A 136 1.26 -9.80 4.59
C TYR A 136 2.35 -8.78 4.97
N MET A 137 2.36 -7.60 4.33
CA MET A 137 3.34 -6.55 4.62
C MET A 137 3.26 -6.01 6.07
N ILE A 138 2.09 -6.01 6.69
CA ILE A 138 1.94 -5.64 8.11
C ILE A 138 2.70 -6.63 9.00
N THR A 139 2.77 -7.89 8.62
CA THR A 139 3.45 -8.95 9.41
C THR A 139 4.95 -9.03 9.18
N THR A 140 5.51 -8.31 8.22
CA THR A 140 6.96 -8.32 7.88
C THR A 140 7.80 -7.32 8.67
N GLY A 141 7.41 -6.94 9.87
CA GLY A 141 8.24 -6.16 10.80
C GLY A 141 9.18 -7.05 11.62
N ASN A 142 10.00 -6.46 12.48
CA ASN A 142 10.91 -7.19 13.39
C ASN A 142 10.18 -8.19 14.29
N THR A 143 8.94 -7.88 14.63
CA THR A 143 7.98 -8.84 15.17
C THR A 143 6.67 -8.70 14.42
N ILE A 144 5.88 -9.79 14.37
CA ILE A 144 4.57 -9.80 13.69
C ILE A 144 3.65 -8.66 14.15
N ALA A 145 3.79 -8.23 15.39
CA ALA A 145 2.95 -7.19 15.99
C ALA A 145 3.55 -5.77 15.92
N THR A 146 4.78 -5.57 15.45
CA THR A 146 5.46 -4.26 15.47
C THR A 146 4.68 -3.23 14.68
N ASN A 147 4.37 -3.52 13.42
CA ASN A 147 3.63 -2.61 12.55
C ASN A 147 2.20 -2.39 13.05
N LEU A 148 1.53 -3.45 13.54
CA LEU A 148 0.18 -3.34 14.10
C LEU A 148 0.16 -2.45 15.34
N ARG A 149 1.15 -2.59 16.24
CA ARG A 149 1.29 -1.73 17.42
C ARG A 149 1.53 -0.28 17.03
N ALA A 150 2.37 -0.03 16.03
CA ALA A 150 2.60 1.32 15.50
C ALA A 150 1.34 1.94 14.91
N MET A 151 0.50 1.17 14.22
CA MET A 151 -0.79 1.63 13.69
C MET A 151 -1.77 2.04 14.80
N ILE A 152 -1.79 1.33 15.92
CA ILE A 152 -2.71 1.60 17.05
C ILE A 152 -2.18 2.75 17.93
N SER A 153 -0.87 2.75 18.23
CA SER A 153 -0.25 3.72 19.15
C SER A 153 0.10 5.05 18.49
N GLY A 154 0.25 5.07 17.15
CA GLY A 154 0.77 6.21 16.40
C GLY A 154 2.28 6.41 16.52
N TYR A 155 2.99 5.54 17.25
CA TYR A 155 4.42 5.62 17.47
C TYR A 155 5.12 4.38 16.92
N GLU A 156 6.19 4.59 16.18
CA GLU A 156 7.12 3.56 15.71
C GLU A 156 8.43 3.73 16.47
N LYS A 157 8.97 2.63 17.03
CA LYS A 157 10.32 2.67 17.61
C LYS A 157 11.31 2.80 16.47
N GLU A 158 12.07 3.87 16.45
CA GLU A 158 13.23 4.01 15.58
C GLU A 158 14.26 2.97 16.03
N GLU A 159 14.62 2.07 15.13
CA GLU A 159 15.69 1.13 15.41
C GLU A 159 17.00 1.87 15.25
N ASP A 160 17.77 1.91 16.31
CA ASP A 160 19.20 2.21 16.26
C ASP A 160 19.87 1.08 15.45
N HIS A 161 19.73 1.12 14.15
CA HIS A 161 20.68 0.46 13.27
C HIS A 161 21.98 1.24 13.40
N GLU A 162 22.74 0.98 14.48
CA GLU A 162 24.15 1.25 14.44
C GLU A 162 24.63 0.63 13.12
N PRO A 163 25.22 1.41 12.21
CA PRO A 163 25.90 0.82 11.09
C PRO A 163 26.88 -0.17 11.75
N LYS A 164 26.80 -1.45 11.40
CA LYS A 164 27.92 -2.33 11.57
C LYS A 164 29.05 -1.68 10.79
N VAL A 165 29.77 -0.81 11.44
CA VAL A 165 31.08 -0.38 11.04
C VAL A 165 31.89 -1.67 11.17
N GLU A 166 31.79 -2.47 10.10
CA GLU A 166 32.66 -3.58 9.89
C GLU A 166 34.04 -2.99 9.97
N ASN A 167 34.75 -3.39 11.01
CA ASN A 167 36.05 -2.91 11.40
C ASN A 167 37.04 -2.94 10.24
N LYS A 168 36.93 -1.99 9.30
CA LYS A 168 37.99 -1.71 8.33
C LYS A 168 39.28 -1.28 9.07
N GLU A 169 39.14 -0.61 10.23
CA GLU A 169 40.25 -0.31 11.11
C GLU A 169 40.99 -1.54 11.64
N ASN A 170 40.25 -2.63 11.95
CA ASN A 170 40.91 -3.88 12.40
C ASN A 170 41.57 -4.65 11.25
N GLN A 171 41.10 -4.52 10.02
CA GLN A 171 41.77 -5.10 8.85
C GLN A 171 43.04 -4.31 8.48
N GLU A 172 42.98 -2.98 8.53
CA GLU A 172 44.13 -2.14 8.27
C GLU A 172 45.22 -2.31 9.34
N ASN A 173 44.86 -2.41 10.61
CA ASN A 173 45.78 -2.66 11.71
C ASN A 173 46.43 -4.08 11.66
N ASN A 174 45.69 -5.08 11.17
CA ASN A 174 46.27 -6.42 10.98
C ASN A 174 47.28 -6.45 9.80
N ILE A 175 46.98 -5.76 8.70
CA ILE A 175 47.86 -5.66 7.54
C ILE A 175 49.16 -4.90 7.91
N VAL A 176 49.07 -3.87 8.72
CA VAL A 176 50.23 -3.09 9.19
C VAL A 176 51.10 -3.92 10.15
N ASN A 177 50.49 -4.72 11.01
CA ASN A 177 51.24 -5.58 11.92
C ASN A 177 51.94 -6.74 11.20
N GLU A 178 51.30 -7.37 10.20
CA GLU A 178 51.95 -8.42 9.39
C GLU A 178 53.09 -7.87 8.53
N SER A 179 53.04 -6.60 8.10
CA SER A 179 54.13 -5.97 7.34
C SER A 179 55.34 -5.56 8.18
N ASN A 180 55.20 -5.49 9.52
CA ASN A 180 56.25 -5.12 10.42
C ASN A 180 56.98 -6.37 11.04
N GLU A 181 56.46 -7.60 10.83
CA GLU A 181 57.09 -8.82 11.30
C GLU A 181 57.84 -9.58 10.21
N ALA A 182 57.87 -9.08 8.96
CA ALA A 182 58.59 -9.63 7.81
C ALA A 182 59.83 -8.82 7.47
#